data_f66ab2ba3182a5550bd54091ae632f42
#
_entry.id   f66ab2ba3182a5550bd54091ae632f42
#
_cell.length_a   1.000
_cell.length_b   1.000
_cell.length_c   1.000
_cell.angle_alpha   90.00
_cell.angle_beta   90.00
_cell.angle_gamma   90.00
#
_symmetry.space_group_name_H-M   'P 1'
#
loop_
_entity.id
_entity.type
_entity.pdbx_description
1 polymer ?
#
loop_
_entity_poly.entity_id
_entity_poly.type
_entity_poly.pdbx_seq_one_letter_code
_entity_poly.pdbx_strand_id
1 'polypeptide(L)'
;MREKWKNQAEELLKGLYSEGESEEIITLMDHLSGNGEEPSSDRPLTSGDVWLITYGDSIHETTRPGLKTLAEVAVKSFTPLFSLIHILPFFPFSSDDGFAVTDYTSVRSDLGGWEDVKRIGDSFSLMADLVLNHIS
;
A
#
# COMPACT_ATOMS: atom_id res chain seq x y z
N MET A 1 1.85 -24.04 1.33
CA MET A 1 2.57 -22.75 1.37
C MET A 1 2.39 -22.05 2.73
N ARG A 2 1.19 -22.06 3.31
CA ARG A 2 0.83 -21.42 4.60
C ARG A 2 1.67 -21.88 5.81
N GLU A 3 1.93 -23.18 5.99
CA GLU A 3 2.76 -23.70 7.09
C GLU A 3 4.24 -23.29 7.00
N LYS A 4 4.77 -23.12 5.80
CA LYS A 4 6.19 -22.78 5.62
C LYS A 4 6.54 -21.38 6.13
N TRP A 5 5.68 -20.40 5.90
CA TRP A 5 5.94 -19.04 6.38
C TRP A 5 5.76 -18.92 7.90
N LYS A 6 4.80 -19.67 8.48
CA LYS A 6 4.61 -19.69 9.95
C LYS A 6 5.87 -20.16 10.66
N ASN A 7 6.42 -21.28 10.24
CA ASN A 7 7.65 -21.82 10.84
C ASN A 7 8.82 -20.84 10.72
N GLN A 8 8.94 -20.14 9.57
CA GLN A 8 9.97 -19.11 9.38
C GLN A 8 9.71 -17.88 10.27
N ALA A 9 8.47 -17.44 10.38
CA ALA A 9 8.10 -16.33 11.26
C ALA A 9 8.37 -16.66 12.73
N GLU A 10 8.00 -17.87 13.20
CA GLU A 10 8.30 -18.34 14.55
C GLU A 10 9.79 -18.33 14.86
N GLU A 11 10.62 -18.81 13.94
CA GLU A 11 12.08 -18.82 14.12
C GLU A 11 12.65 -17.40 14.24
N LEU A 12 12.17 -16.47 13.44
CA LEU A 12 12.60 -15.07 13.47
C LEU A 12 12.12 -14.34 14.72
N LEU A 13 10.87 -14.56 15.11
CA LEU A 13 10.27 -13.89 16.27
C LEU A 13 10.90 -14.35 17.59
N LYS A 14 11.26 -15.62 17.74
CA LYS A 14 11.96 -16.16 18.92
C LYS A 14 13.28 -15.44 19.24
N GLY A 15 13.90 -14.81 18.28
CA GLY A 15 15.10 -14.00 18.46
C GLY A 15 14.84 -12.57 18.95
N LEU A 16 13.59 -12.10 18.88
CA LEU A 16 13.22 -10.71 19.13
C LEU A 16 12.22 -10.54 20.27
N TYR A 17 11.36 -11.53 20.50
CA TYR A 17 10.23 -11.50 21.43
C TYR A 17 10.22 -12.72 22.35
N SER A 18 9.49 -12.64 23.46
CA SER A 18 9.21 -13.81 24.31
C SER A 18 8.33 -14.81 23.58
N GLU A 19 8.27 -16.06 24.07
CA GLU A 19 7.50 -17.13 23.45
C GLU A 19 5.99 -16.77 23.36
N GLY A 20 5.42 -16.19 24.42
CA GLY A 20 4.01 -15.76 24.44
C GLY A 20 3.71 -14.63 23.44
N GLU A 21 4.58 -13.63 23.35
CA GLU A 21 4.44 -12.52 22.39
C GLU A 21 4.56 -13.04 20.95
N SER A 22 5.47 -13.98 20.71
CA SER A 22 5.65 -14.59 19.39
C SER A 22 4.39 -15.36 18.95
N GLU A 23 3.74 -16.11 19.85
CA GLU A 23 2.49 -16.81 19.58
C GLU A 23 1.34 -15.84 19.28
N GLU A 24 1.23 -14.74 20.03
CA GLU A 24 0.22 -13.71 19.78
C GLU A 24 0.40 -13.06 18.40
N ILE A 25 1.63 -12.69 18.05
CA ILE A 25 1.97 -12.09 16.74
C ILE A 25 1.61 -13.06 15.62
N ILE A 26 1.99 -14.34 15.72
CA ILE A 26 1.69 -15.35 14.71
C ILE A 26 0.18 -15.57 14.56
N THR A 27 -0.54 -15.60 15.68
CA THR A 27 -2.00 -15.73 15.67
C THR A 27 -2.66 -14.55 14.96
N LEU A 28 -2.20 -13.33 15.23
CA LEU A 28 -2.67 -12.14 14.56
C LEU A 28 -2.35 -12.17 13.05
N MET A 29 -1.13 -12.52 12.67
CA MET A 29 -0.72 -12.66 11.28
C MET A 29 -1.55 -13.71 10.53
N ASP A 30 -1.85 -14.84 11.18
CA ASP A 30 -2.69 -15.89 10.59
C ASP A 30 -4.14 -15.43 10.40
N HIS A 31 -4.67 -14.70 11.39
CA HIS A 31 -6.00 -14.11 11.29
C HIS A 31 -6.09 -13.10 10.15
N LEU A 32 -5.13 -12.20 10.04
CA LEU A 32 -5.07 -11.20 8.97
C LEU A 32 -4.90 -11.84 7.58
N SER A 33 -4.03 -12.85 7.47
CA SER A 33 -3.82 -13.57 6.20
C SER A 33 -4.99 -14.48 5.82
N GLY A 34 -5.82 -14.90 6.79
CA GLY A 34 -6.99 -15.74 6.56
C GLY A 34 -8.20 -15.00 6.01
N ASN A 35 -8.28 -13.70 6.24
CA ASN A 35 -9.38 -12.83 5.82
C ASN A 35 -9.10 -12.08 4.51
N GLY A 36 -7.88 -12.17 3.98
CA GLY A 36 -7.54 -11.60 2.69
C GLY A 36 -8.02 -12.51 1.55
N GLU A 37 -8.75 -11.95 0.61
CA GLU A 37 -8.92 -12.62 -0.68
C GLU A 37 -7.52 -12.86 -1.26
N GLU A 38 -7.26 -14.09 -1.73
CA GLU A 38 -6.03 -14.36 -2.49
C GLU A 38 -5.94 -13.33 -3.61
N PRO A 39 -4.80 -12.64 -3.79
CA PRO A 39 -4.68 -11.67 -4.87
C PRO A 39 -5.02 -12.37 -6.19
N SER A 40 -6.06 -11.89 -6.83
CA SER A 40 -6.76 -12.55 -7.93
C SER A 40 -5.97 -12.66 -9.23
N SER A 41 -4.69 -12.35 -9.25
CA SER A 41 -3.91 -12.47 -10.48
C SER A 41 -2.47 -12.91 -10.23
N ASP A 42 -2.23 -14.20 -10.36
CA ASP A 42 -0.92 -14.76 -10.76
C ASP A 42 -0.60 -14.43 -12.24
N ARG A 43 -1.22 -13.40 -12.81
CA ARG A 43 -0.94 -13.01 -14.19
C ARG A 43 0.47 -12.46 -14.27
N PRO A 44 1.36 -13.10 -15.03
CA PRO A 44 2.70 -12.57 -15.20
C PRO A 44 2.65 -11.21 -15.90
N LEU A 45 3.55 -10.32 -15.52
CA LEU A 45 3.72 -9.04 -16.18
C LEU A 45 4.14 -9.25 -17.63
N THR A 46 3.64 -8.43 -18.51
CA THR A 46 3.90 -8.46 -19.95
C THR A 46 4.47 -7.13 -20.42
N SER A 47 4.96 -7.08 -21.66
CA SER A 47 5.42 -5.82 -22.27
C SER A 47 4.31 -4.78 -22.48
N GLY A 48 3.05 -5.16 -22.32
CA GLY A 48 1.90 -4.25 -22.34
C GLY A 48 1.59 -3.62 -20.97
N ASP A 49 2.25 -4.05 -19.90
CA ASP A 49 2.03 -3.52 -18.57
C ASP A 49 2.91 -2.28 -18.36
N VAL A 50 2.28 -1.12 -18.32
CA VAL A 50 2.94 0.17 -18.13
C VAL A 50 2.57 0.71 -16.76
N TRP A 51 3.57 1.12 -15.99
CA TRP A 51 3.43 1.62 -14.62
C TRP A 51 3.64 3.12 -14.56
N LEU A 52 2.74 3.81 -13.88
CA LEU A 52 2.91 5.19 -13.47
C LEU A 52 3.34 5.23 -12.01
N ILE A 53 4.46 5.89 -11.73
CA ILE A 53 4.91 6.20 -10.37
C ILE A 53 4.65 7.69 -10.14
N THR A 54 3.93 8.03 -9.07
CA THR A 54 3.52 9.42 -8.81
C THR A 54 3.28 9.67 -7.32
N TYR A 55 3.47 10.90 -6.88
CA TYR A 55 2.94 11.35 -5.59
C TYR A 55 1.44 11.63 -5.69
N GLY A 56 0.74 11.55 -4.58
CA GLY A 56 -0.69 11.83 -4.51
C GLY A 56 -1.08 13.27 -4.89
N ASP A 57 -0.15 14.20 -4.82
CA ASP A 57 -0.29 15.63 -5.14
C ASP A 57 0.45 16.08 -6.40
N SER A 58 1.02 15.17 -7.18
CA SER A 58 1.69 15.51 -8.45
C SER A 58 0.77 16.23 -9.43
N ILE A 59 -0.52 15.99 -9.32
CA ILE A 59 -1.56 16.75 -10.03
C ILE A 59 -2.49 17.32 -8.97
N HIS A 60 -2.51 18.63 -8.84
CA HIS A 60 -3.31 19.30 -7.82
C HIS A 60 -4.13 20.46 -8.35
N GLU A 61 -5.22 20.74 -7.68
CA GLU A 61 -6.04 21.94 -7.82
C GLU A 61 -6.05 22.67 -6.48
N THR A 62 -6.12 24.00 -6.51
CA THR A 62 -6.01 24.84 -5.30
C THR A 62 -7.08 24.55 -4.25
N THR A 63 -8.23 24.02 -4.65
CA THR A 63 -9.40 23.84 -3.78
C THR A 63 -9.75 22.38 -3.51
N ARG A 64 -8.93 21.43 -3.95
CA ARG A 64 -9.24 20.00 -3.86
C ARG A 64 -8.04 19.19 -3.36
N PRO A 65 -8.27 18.13 -2.58
CA PRO A 65 -7.21 17.19 -2.21
C PRO A 65 -6.54 16.56 -3.43
N GLY A 66 -5.22 16.35 -3.35
CA GLY A 66 -4.42 15.87 -4.47
C GLY A 66 -4.85 14.52 -5.01
N LEU A 67 -5.09 13.52 -4.15
CA LEU A 67 -5.56 12.19 -4.56
C LEU A 67 -6.90 12.22 -5.29
N LYS A 68 -7.78 13.13 -4.91
CA LYS A 68 -9.07 13.30 -5.59
C LYS A 68 -8.89 13.80 -7.03
N THR A 69 -8.00 14.78 -7.22
CA THR A 69 -7.65 15.29 -8.55
C THR A 69 -6.92 14.22 -9.36
N LEU A 70 -5.95 13.54 -8.75
CA LEU A 70 -5.23 12.43 -9.38
C LEU A 70 -6.20 11.33 -9.84
N ALA A 71 -7.14 10.91 -8.98
CA ALA A 71 -8.12 9.89 -9.33
C ALA A 71 -8.97 10.28 -10.55
N GLU A 72 -9.45 11.51 -10.61
CA GLU A 72 -10.25 11.97 -11.75
C GLU A 72 -9.46 12.02 -13.06
N VAL A 73 -8.24 12.57 -13.01
CA VAL A 73 -7.36 12.64 -14.19
C VAL A 73 -6.94 11.23 -14.63
N ALA A 74 -6.57 10.36 -13.68
CA ALA A 74 -6.15 9.00 -13.97
C ALA A 74 -7.27 8.21 -14.68
N VAL A 75 -8.46 8.17 -14.10
CA VAL A 75 -9.60 7.46 -14.70
C VAL A 75 -9.96 8.01 -16.08
N LYS A 76 -9.91 9.33 -16.25
CA LYS A 76 -10.31 9.98 -17.51
C LYS A 76 -9.26 9.85 -18.61
N SER A 77 -7.98 9.92 -18.26
CA SER A 77 -6.92 10.13 -19.26
C SER A 77 -5.85 9.04 -19.27
N PHE A 78 -5.67 8.30 -18.18
CA PHE A 78 -4.58 7.32 -18.04
C PHE A 78 -5.01 5.87 -18.26
N THR A 79 -6.30 5.56 -18.12
CA THR A 79 -6.82 4.18 -18.29
C THR A 79 -6.35 3.47 -19.57
N PRO A 80 -6.25 4.14 -20.73
CA PRO A 80 -5.74 3.47 -21.92
C PRO A 80 -4.20 3.35 -21.98
N LEU A 81 -3.47 4.01 -21.07
CA LEU A 81 -2.02 4.13 -21.14
C LEU A 81 -1.30 3.30 -20.07
N PHE A 82 -1.88 3.20 -18.87
CA PHE A 82 -1.27 2.55 -17.72
C PHE A 82 -2.14 1.41 -17.22
N SER A 83 -1.50 0.33 -16.78
CA SER A 83 -2.15 -0.82 -16.12
C SER A 83 -2.03 -0.76 -14.60
N LEU A 84 -1.01 -0.06 -14.09
CA LEU A 84 -0.72 0.06 -12.67
C LEU A 84 -0.33 1.48 -12.31
N ILE A 85 -0.78 1.93 -11.14
CA ILE A 85 -0.33 3.19 -10.52
C ILE A 85 0.34 2.87 -9.19
N HIS A 86 1.61 3.24 -9.07
CA HIS A 86 2.35 3.26 -7.81
C HIS A 86 2.23 4.66 -7.21
N ILE A 87 1.46 4.76 -6.14
CA ILE A 87 1.33 6.00 -5.38
C ILE A 87 2.42 5.98 -4.30
N LEU A 88 3.39 6.89 -4.40
CA LEU A 88 4.43 7.10 -3.39
C LEU A 88 3.79 7.49 -2.06
N PRO A 89 4.51 7.39 -0.91
CA PRO A 89 3.89 7.39 0.39
C PRO A 89 2.86 8.51 0.59
N PHE A 90 1.64 8.14 0.83
CA PHE A 90 0.49 9.03 1.04
C PHE A 90 -0.04 9.00 2.48
N PHE A 91 0.67 8.31 3.34
CA PHE A 91 0.38 8.20 4.78
C PHE A 91 0.86 9.43 5.54
N PRO A 92 0.36 9.69 6.77
CA PRO A 92 0.97 10.64 7.69
C PRO A 92 2.44 10.30 7.95
N PHE A 93 3.30 11.31 7.93
CA PHE A 93 4.74 11.16 8.11
C PHE A 93 5.33 12.28 8.96
N SER A 94 6.52 12.07 9.51
CA SER A 94 7.27 13.08 10.28
C SER A 94 8.34 13.78 9.44
N SER A 95 8.92 13.10 8.45
CA SER A 95 10.04 13.60 7.66
C SER A 95 10.24 12.76 6.38
N ASP A 96 11.31 13.05 5.64
CA ASP A 96 11.79 12.26 4.50
C ASP A 96 10.79 12.13 3.35
N ASP A 97 10.14 13.26 3.00
CA ASP A 97 9.20 13.36 1.87
C ASP A 97 8.11 12.26 1.83
N GLY A 98 7.69 11.80 3.03
CA GLY A 98 6.68 10.77 3.18
C GLY A 98 7.20 9.40 3.58
N PHE A 99 8.51 9.14 3.51
CA PHE A 99 9.08 7.82 3.80
C PHE A 99 9.30 7.56 5.30
N ALA A 100 9.22 8.57 6.18
CA ALA A 100 9.19 8.39 7.64
C ALA A 100 7.73 8.31 8.13
N VAL A 101 7.04 7.21 7.79
CA VAL A 101 5.61 7.02 8.06
C VAL A 101 5.34 6.89 9.55
N THR A 102 4.34 7.61 10.04
CA THR A 102 3.88 7.58 11.44
C THR A 102 2.60 6.75 11.63
N ASP A 103 1.79 6.60 10.60
CA ASP A 103 0.53 5.86 10.66
C ASP A 103 0.16 5.29 9.29
N TYR A 104 0.11 3.96 9.16
CA TYR A 104 -0.32 3.26 7.95
C TYR A 104 -1.84 3.07 7.84
N THR A 105 -2.59 3.42 8.88
CA THR A 105 -4.05 3.22 8.90
C THR A 105 -4.83 4.39 8.35
N SER A 106 -4.20 5.55 8.17
CA SER A 106 -4.82 6.77 7.66
C SER A 106 -4.11 7.32 6.43
N VAL A 107 -4.84 8.08 5.63
CA VAL A 107 -4.31 8.87 4.52
C VAL A 107 -4.00 10.27 5.04
N ARG A 108 -2.90 10.88 4.59
CA ARG A 108 -2.55 12.27 4.93
C ARG A 108 -3.69 13.20 4.53
N SER A 109 -4.20 13.95 5.48
CA SER A 109 -5.47 14.69 5.37
C SER A 109 -5.50 15.75 4.25
N ASP A 110 -4.37 16.30 3.88
CA ASP A 110 -4.24 17.26 2.78
C ASP A 110 -4.28 16.58 1.40
N LEU A 111 -3.99 15.28 1.34
CA LEU A 111 -4.08 14.50 0.11
C LEU A 111 -5.49 13.99 -0.19
N GLY A 112 -6.31 13.70 0.83
CA GLY A 112 -7.65 13.14 0.69
C GLY A 112 -7.93 12.00 1.66
N GLY A 113 -8.58 10.93 1.19
CA GLY A 113 -8.96 9.79 2.00
C GLY A 113 -8.84 8.45 1.26
N TRP A 114 -9.13 7.37 1.99
CA TRP A 114 -9.12 6.01 1.44
C TRP A 114 -10.10 5.82 0.28
N GLU A 115 -11.18 6.58 0.24
CA GLU A 115 -12.14 6.58 -0.87
C GLU A 115 -11.51 7.07 -2.19
N ASP A 116 -10.56 8.02 -2.12
CA ASP A 116 -9.85 8.51 -3.31
C ASP A 116 -8.83 7.47 -3.80
N VAL A 117 -8.11 6.81 -2.88
CA VAL A 117 -7.22 5.69 -3.18
C VAL A 117 -8.00 4.53 -3.80
N LYS A 118 -9.14 4.16 -3.18
CA LYS A 118 -10.01 3.12 -3.71
C LYS A 118 -10.49 3.43 -5.13
N ARG A 119 -10.89 4.68 -5.40
CA ARG A 119 -11.34 5.10 -6.73
C ARG A 119 -10.28 4.89 -7.81
N ILE A 120 -9.00 5.09 -7.49
CA ILE A 120 -7.90 4.76 -8.40
C ILE A 120 -7.82 3.23 -8.57
N GLY A 121 -7.90 2.48 -7.48
CA GLY A 121 -7.86 1.01 -7.47
C GLY A 121 -9.01 0.33 -8.21
N ASP A 122 -10.16 0.99 -8.35
CA ASP A 122 -11.29 0.47 -9.15
C ASP A 122 -10.97 0.44 -10.67
N SER A 123 -9.95 1.17 -11.12
CA SER A 123 -9.57 1.29 -12.54
C SER A 123 -8.16 0.82 -12.87
N PHE A 124 -7.28 0.74 -11.87
CA PHE A 124 -5.86 0.38 -12.03
C PHE A 124 -5.45 -0.61 -10.94
N SER A 125 -4.46 -1.46 -11.24
CA SER A 125 -3.74 -2.13 -10.17
C SER A 125 -2.99 -1.09 -9.34
N LEU A 126 -3.07 -1.18 -8.00
CA LEU A 126 -2.39 -0.24 -7.11
C LEU A 126 -1.13 -0.86 -6.52
N MET A 127 -0.12 -0.01 -6.37
CA MET A 127 1.06 -0.27 -5.58
C MET A 127 1.28 0.88 -4.59
N ALA A 128 1.67 0.56 -3.38
CA ALA A 128 2.04 1.52 -2.35
C ALA A 128 3.31 1.05 -1.65
N ASP A 129 4.04 2.00 -1.06
CA ASP A 129 5.23 1.69 -0.29
C ASP A 129 4.86 1.20 1.11
N LEU A 130 5.50 0.13 1.55
CA LEU A 130 5.51 -0.32 2.93
C LEU A 130 6.93 -0.20 3.48
N VAL A 131 7.21 0.88 4.19
CA VAL A 131 8.54 1.19 4.73
C VAL A 131 8.71 0.47 6.07
N LEU A 132 9.40 -0.68 6.07
CA LEU A 132 9.64 -1.50 7.26
C LEU A 132 11.07 -1.41 7.79
N ASN A 133 11.97 -0.77 7.05
CA ASN A 133 13.40 -0.72 7.37
C ASN A 133 13.76 0.39 8.38
N HIS A 134 12.86 1.31 8.62
CA HIS A 134 12.98 2.33 9.67
C HIS A 134 11.58 2.80 10.10
N ILE A 135 11.50 3.40 11.26
CA ILE A 135 10.31 4.03 11.81
C ILE A 135 10.62 5.49 12.13
N SER A 136 9.58 6.28 12.13
CA SER A 136 9.64 7.70 12.48
C SER A 136 9.86 7.92 13.97
#